data_4b01cd2199cb9204a45651f4143a9805
#
_entry.id   4b01cd2199cb9204a45651f4143a9805
#
_cell.length_a   1.000
_cell.length_b   1.000
_cell.length_c   1.000
_cell.angle_alpha   90.00
_cell.angle_beta   90.00
_cell.angle_gamma   90.00
#
_symmetry.space_group_name_H-M   'P 1'
#
loop_
_entity.id
_entity.type
_entity.pdbx_description
1 polymer ?
#
loop_
_entity_poly.entity_id
_entity_poly.type
_entity_poly.pdbx_seq_one_letter_code
_entity_poly.pdbx_strand_id
1 'polypeptide(L)'
;MKKILMMIAAAAVLVSCNMDFYSSDTMTSAMLKENPGAAVYTTDGNYSMFYQHLDYVGYGGNTYSRLLFLMTELRGDNVTLSGRTTDPLYENNVYGDNPQTLDLQYFWFASYKIIYGANANIGSMPEGVDAATDHLLGENYFIRAIAHLSLCNIFAT
;
A
#
# COMPACT_ATOMS: atom_id res chain seq x y z
N MET A 1 20.30 9.52 52.71
CA MET A 1 21.10 9.08 51.55
C MET A 1 20.54 7.87 50.82
N LYS A 2 20.25 6.72 51.51
CA LYS A 2 19.69 5.55 50.82
C LYS A 2 18.37 5.77 50.06
N LYS A 3 17.43 6.59 50.59
CA LYS A 3 16.16 6.87 49.95
C LYS A 3 16.31 7.77 48.69
N ILE A 4 17.29 8.65 48.68
CA ILE A 4 17.59 9.49 47.50
C ILE A 4 18.22 8.64 46.38
N LEU A 5 19.10 7.70 46.75
CA LEU A 5 19.73 6.77 45.80
C LEU A 5 18.68 5.83 45.14
N MET A 6 17.67 5.38 45.91
CA MET A 6 16.57 4.60 45.39
C MET A 6 15.67 5.40 44.45
N MET A 7 15.41 6.68 44.71
CA MET A 7 14.61 7.52 43.78
C MET A 7 15.36 7.81 42.47
N ILE A 8 16.66 8.00 42.51
CA ILE A 8 17.50 8.22 41.32
C ILE A 8 17.55 6.91 40.49
N ALA A 9 17.69 5.75 41.12
CA ALA A 9 17.67 4.46 40.45
C ALA A 9 16.30 4.17 39.81
N ALA A 10 15.19 4.50 40.48
CA ALA A 10 13.85 4.35 39.92
C ALA A 10 13.56 5.31 38.75
N ALA A 11 14.08 6.54 38.81
CA ALA A 11 13.98 7.50 37.71
C ALA A 11 14.79 7.10 36.48
N ALA A 12 15.96 6.47 36.67
CA ALA A 12 16.80 5.98 35.56
C ALA A 12 16.16 4.82 34.77
N VAL A 13 15.29 4.02 35.41
CA VAL A 13 14.58 2.91 34.74
C VAL A 13 13.43 3.43 33.85
N LEU A 14 12.91 4.63 34.10
CA LEU A 14 11.81 5.21 33.33
C LEU A 14 12.25 5.88 32.02
N VAL A 15 13.55 6.08 31.79
CA VAL A 15 14.10 6.75 30.59
C VAL A 15 14.47 5.76 29.48
N SER A 16 14.29 4.46 29.68
CA SER A 16 14.89 3.40 28.85
C SER A 16 13.99 2.81 27.77
N CYS A 17 12.94 3.46 27.33
CA CYS A 17 12.10 2.92 26.27
C CYS A 17 11.91 3.90 25.12
N ASN A 18 12.98 4.17 24.37
CA ASN A 18 12.83 4.58 22.98
C ASN A 18 12.90 3.29 22.15
N MET A 19 11.75 2.62 22.00
CA MET A 19 11.61 1.45 21.12
C MET A 19 11.13 1.88 19.75
N ASP A 20 11.84 2.79 19.12
CA ASP A 20 11.65 3.03 17.68
C ASP A 20 12.34 1.90 16.92
N PHE A 21 11.62 0.80 16.76
CA PHE A 21 12.02 -0.27 15.85
C PHE A 21 11.75 0.19 14.42
N TYR A 22 12.74 0.74 13.77
CA TYR A 22 12.70 0.92 12.32
C TYR A 22 13.04 -0.41 11.67
N SER A 23 12.16 -0.88 10.78
CA SER A 23 12.48 -2.03 9.91
C SER A 23 13.70 -1.64 9.06
N SER A 24 14.74 -2.49 9.07
CA SER A 24 15.92 -2.28 8.22
C SER A 24 15.61 -2.40 6.73
N ASP A 25 14.45 -2.97 6.38
CA ASP A 25 14.06 -3.32 5.02
C ASP A 25 13.04 -2.33 4.42
N THR A 26 12.61 -1.33 5.20
CA THR A 26 11.64 -0.32 4.73
C THR A 26 12.13 1.08 4.99
N MET A 27 12.04 1.92 3.98
CA MET A 27 12.37 3.33 4.09
C MET A 27 11.24 4.07 4.81
N THR A 28 11.55 4.70 5.96
CA THR A 28 10.58 5.47 6.73
C THR A 28 10.45 6.89 6.20
N SER A 29 9.33 7.57 6.51
CA SER A 29 9.14 8.98 6.16
C SER A 29 10.22 9.89 6.74
N ALA A 30 10.82 9.55 7.89
CA ALA A 30 11.94 10.27 8.47
C ALA A 30 13.21 10.14 7.63
N MET A 31 13.53 8.90 7.20
CA MET A 31 14.69 8.63 6.33
C MET A 31 14.56 9.32 4.96
N LEU A 32 13.34 9.40 4.41
CA LEU A 32 13.07 10.13 3.17
C LEU A 32 13.32 11.63 3.31
N LYS A 33 12.92 12.23 4.43
CA LYS A 33 13.19 13.65 4.71
C LYS A 33 14.68 13.97 4.85
N GLU A 34 15.44 13.03 5.41
CA GLU A 34 16.90 13.17 5.56
C GLU A 34 17.64 12.92 4.24
N ASN A 35 17.06 12.15 3.31
CA ASN A 35 17.63 11.82 2.03
C ASN A 35 16.63 12.05 0.88
N PRO A 36 16.44 13.29 0.42
CA PRO A 36 15.48 13.62 -0.64
C PRO A 36 15.70 12.85 -1.95
N GLY A 37 16.94 12.49 -2.26
CA GLY A 37 17.27 11.67 -3.46
C GLY A 37 16.65 10.26 -3.42
N ALA A 38 16.23 9.79 -2.26
CA ALA A 38 15.57 8.49 -2.13
C ALA A 38 14.09 8.52 -2.60
N ALA A 39 13.49 9.70 -2.79
CA ALA A 39 12.10 9.82 -3.24
C ALA A 39 11.85 9.18 -4.61
N VAL A 40 12.82 9.19 -5.50
CA VAL A 40 12.76 8.49 -6.80
C VAL A 40 12.55 7.00 -6.58
N TYR A 41 13.38 6.37 -5.77
CA TYR A 41 13.30 4.92 -5.54
C TYR A 41 12.02 4.49 -4.84
N THR A 42 11.49 5.30 -3.93
CA THR A 42 10.23 5.00 -3.26
C THR A 42 9.02 5.22 -4.17
N THR A 43 9.10 6.16 -5.09
CA THR A 43 8.09 6.36 -6.14
C THR A 43 8.10 5.19 -7.13
N ASP A 44 9.27 4.75 -7.60
CA ASP A 44 9.43 3.55 -8.43
C ASP A 44 8.93 2.30 -7.71
N GLY A 45 9.22 2.18 -6.41
CA GLY A 45 8.69 1.13 -5.55
C GLY A 45 7.16 1.12 -5.51
N ASN A 46 6.51 2.28 -5.45
CA ASN A 46 5.05 2.38 -5.52
C ASN A 46 4.49 1.95 -6.88
N TYR A 47 5.10 2.36 -7.98
CA TYR A 47 4.72 1.87 -9.31
C TYR A 47 4.88 0.36 -9.42
N SER A 48 5.92 -0.21 -8.84
CA SER A 48 6.15 -1.65 -8.88
C SER A 48 5.02 -2.46 -8.21
N MET A 49 4.35 -1.90 -7.20
CA MET A 49 3.22 -2.56 -6.53
C MET A 49 2.02 -2.84 -7.44
N PHE A 50 1.90 -2.16 -8.59
CA PHE A 50 0.83 -2.43 -9.55
C PHE A 50 1.00 -3.77 -10.28
N TYR A 51 2.22 -4.22 -10.49
CA TYR A 51 2.51 -5.41 -11.28
C TYR A 51 3.26 -6.52 -10.51
N GLN A 52 3.77 -6.21 -9.33
CA GLN A 52 4.39 -7.22 -8.47
C GLN A 52 3.34 -7.98 -7.67
N HIS A 53 3.68 -9.22 -7.33
CA HIS A 53 2.92 -9.98 -6.34
C HIS A 53 3.21 -9.41 -4.94
N LEU A 54 2.14 -9.08 -4.21
CA LEU A 54 2.21 -8.66 -2.81
C LEU A 54 1.78 -9.83 -1.93
N ASP A 55 2.58 -10.14 -0.92
CA ASP A 55 2.25 -11.21 0.03
C ASP A 55 0.97 -10.88 0.80
N TYR A 56 -0.04 -11.72 0.62
CA TYR A 56 -1.32 -11.62 1.31
C TYR A 56 -1.82 -13.01 1.72
N VAL A 57 -1.71 -13.34 2.99
CA VAL A 57 -2.31 -14.54 3.62
C VAL A 57 -2.14 -15.84 2.80
N GLY A 58 -0.97 -16.05 2.17
CA GLY A 58 -0.71 -17.22 1.34
C GLY A 58 -1.41 -17.22 -0.02
N TYR A 59 -2.08 -16.14 -0.40
CA TYR A 59 -2.73 -15.97 -1.70
C TYR A 59 -1.69 -15.57 -2.75
N GLY A 60 -1.20 -16.57 -3.49
CA GLY A 60 -0.15 -16.41 -4.49
C GLY A 60 -0.70 -16.21 -5.91
N GLY A 61 0.09 -15.53 -6.74
CA GLY A 61 -0.12 -15.49 -8.19
C GLY A 61 -0.97 -14.36 -8.75
N ASN A 62 -1.54 -13.49 -7.92
CA ASN A 62 -2.25 -12.30 -8.39
C ASN A 62 -1.43 -11.02 -8.24
N THR A 63 -1.74 -10.04 -9.09
CA THR A 63 -1.21 -8.68 -9.02
C THR A 63 -2.37 -7.69 -9.08
N TYR A 64 -2.14 -6.48 -8.61
CA TYR A 64 -3.15 -5.42 -8.69
C TYR A 64 -3.66 -5.23 -10.13
N SER A 65 -2.76 -5.02 -11.10
CA SER A 65 -3.14 -4.76 -12.50
C SER A 65 -3.90 -5.92 -13.14
N ARG A 66 -3.50 -7.18 -12.84
CA ARG A 66 -4.21 -8.35 -13.33
C ARG A 66 -5.65 -8.39 -12.80
N LEU A 67 -5.82 -8.20 -11.50
CA LEU A 67 -7.16 -8.23 -10.89
C LEU A 67 -8.02 -7.06 -11.35
N LEU A 68 -7.45 -5.84 -11.43
CA LEU A 68 -8.19 -4.68 -11.96
C LEU A 68 -8.76 -5.01 -13.34
N PHE A 69 -7.91 -5.50 -14.26
CA PHE A 69 -8.33 -5.86 -15.61
C PHE A 69 -9.40 -6.96 -15.60
N LEU A 70 -9.14 -8.09 -14.93
CA LEU A 70 -10.05 -9.24 -14.96
C LEU A 70 -11.38 -8.95 -14.27
N MET A 71 -11.38 -8.27 -13.13
CA MET A 71 -12.62 -7.96 -12.39
C MET A 71 -13.49 -6.96 -13.13
N THR A 72 -12.90 -6.02 -13.85
CA THR A 72 -13.68 -5.07 -14.67
C THR A 72 -14.21 -5.72 -15.95
N GLU A 73 -13.40 -6.51 -16.67
CA GLU A 73 -13.79 -7.15 -17.91
C GLU A 73 -14.81 -8.29 -17.71
N LEU A 74 -14.68 -9.07 -16.62
CA LEU A 74 -15.63 -10.15 -16.29
C LEU A 74 -17.01 -9.62 -15.86
N ARG A 75 -17.10 -8.37 -15.42
CA ARG A 75 -18.38 -7.68 -15.15
C ARG A 75 -18.96 -6.98 -16.38
N GLY A 76 -18.19 -6.93 -17.46
CA GLY A 76 -18.63 -6.41 -18.76
C GLY A 76 -19.17 -7.53 -19.66
N ASP A 77 -19.58 -7.14 -20.88
CA ASP A 77 -20.15 -8.08 -21.85
C ASP A 77 -19.09 -8.67 -22.79
N ASN A 78 -17.82 -8.25 -22.68
CA ASN A 78 -16.78 -8.60 -23.65
C ASN A 78 -16.04 -9.90 -23.32
N VAL A 79 -15.98 -10.27 -22.03
CA VAL A 79 -15.23 -11.43 -21.54
C VAL A 79 -16.09 -12.21 -20.56
N THR A 80 -16.05 -13.54 -20.69
CA THR A 80 -16.72 -14.45 -19.75
C THR A 80 -15.86 -15.68 -19.50
N LEU A 81 -16.02 -16.28 -18.34
CA LEU A 81 -15.40 -17.58 -18.06
C LEU A 81 -16.15 -18.68 -18.81
N SER A 82 -15.40 -19.65 -19.35
CA SER A 82 -15.93 -20.73 -20.23
C SER A 82 -16.77 -21.79 -19.51
N GLY A 83 -17.28 -21.52 -18.35
CA GLY A 83 -18.14 -22.39 -17.57
C GLY A 83 -17.90 -22.26 -16.08
N ARG A 84 -18.64 -23.03 -15.30
CA ARG A 84 -18.47 -23.05 -13.84
C ARG A 84 -17.11 -23.62 -13.47
N THR A 85 -16.37 -22.89 -12.66
CA THR A 85 -15.02 -23.22 -12.22
C THR A 85 -14.85 -22.95 -10.73
N THR A 86 -13.79 -23.48 -10.13
CA THR A 86 -13.37 -23.16 -8.76
C THR A 86 -12.44 -21.93 -8.69
N ASP A 87 -12.19 -21.28 -9.82
CA ASP A 87 -11.43 -20.03 -9.85
C ASP A 87 -12.20 -18.95 -9.08
N PRO A 88 -11.57 -18.23 -8.15
CA PRO A 88 -12.21 -17.14 -7.42
C PRO A 88 -12.84 -16.05 -8.30
N LEU A 89 -12.31 -15.85 -9.52
CA LEU A 89 -12.88 -14.92 -10.51
C LEU A 89 -14.25 -15.35 -11.05
N TYR A 90 -14.68 -16.60 -10.82
CA TYR A 90 -16.02 -17.03 -11.21
C TYR A 90 -17.11 -16.23 -10.50
N GLU A 91 -16.90 -15.90 -9.23
CA GLU A 91 -17.86 -15.09 -8.46
C GLU A 91 -18.00 -13.68 -9.06
N ASN A 92 -16.90 -13.09 -9.54
CA ASN A 92 -16.94 -11.80 -10.27
C ASN A 92 -17.76 -11.93 -11.57
N ASN A 93 -17.60 -13.01 -12.32
CA ASN A 93 -18.29 -13.24 -13.60
C ASN A 93 -19.81 -13.43 -13.43
N VAL A 94 -20.25 -13.95 -12.29
CA VAL A 94 -21.67 -14.19 -12.00
C VAL A 94 -22.28 -13.18 -11.03
N TYR A 95 -21.58 -12.10 -10.73
CA TYR A 95 -21.97 -11.09 -9.75
C TYR A 95 -22.27 -11.66 -8.34
N GLY A 96 -21.59 -12.76 -8.00
CA GLY A 96 -21.74 -13.46 -6.72
C GLY A 96 -20.72 -13.05 -5.66
N ASP A 97 -19.98 -11.98 -5.90
CA ASP A 97 -18.92 -11.50 -5.00
C ASP A 97 -19.44 -11.24 -3.58
N ASN A 98 -18.62 -11.61 -2.62
CA ASN A 98 -18.89 -11.39 -1.20
C ASN A 98 -17.57 -11.04 -0.47
N PRO A 99 -17.62 -10.55 0.79
CA PRO A 99 -16.44 -10.16 1.54
C PRO A 99 -15.38 -11.25 1.74
N GLN A 100 -15.72 -12.52 1.55
CA GLN A 100 -14.81 -13.66 1.64
C GLN A 100 -14.13 -14.01 0.31
N THR A 101 -14.53 -13.38 -0.80
CA THR A 101 -13.90 -13.58 -2.12
C THR A 101 -12.44 -13.11 -2.05
N LEU A 102 -11.51 -14.04 -2.23
CA LEU A 102 -10.07 -13.77 -2.03
C LEU A 102 -9.52 -12.70 -2.99
N ASP A 103 -10.01 -12.68 -4.23
CA ASP A 103 -9.58 -11.65 -5.21
C ASP A 103 -9.98 -10.25 -4.75
N LEU A 104 -11.18 -10.06 -4.19
CA LEU A 104 -11.63 -8.79 -3.63
C LEU A 104 -10.79 -8.38 -2.43
N GLN A 105 -10.52 -9.32 -1.51
CA GLN A 105 -9.69 -9.06 -0.33
C GLN A 105 -8.26 -8.65 -0.73
N TYR A 106 -7.67 -9.39 -1.68
CA TYR A 106 -6.33 -9.07 -2.18
C TYR A 106 -6.31 -7.70 -2.88
N PHE A 107 -7.31 -7.42 -3.74
CA PHE A 107 -7.37 -6.14 -4.45
C PHE A 107 -7.53 -4.95 -3.48
N TRP A 108 -8.36 -5.11 -2.45
CA TRP A 108 -8.49 -4.13 -1.38
C TRP A 108 -7.15 -3.90 -0.67
N PHE A 109 -6.51 -4.97 -0.21
CA PHE A 109 -5.21 -4.91 0.46
C PHE A 109 -4.15 -4.23 -0.41
N ALA A 110 -4.00 -4.64 -1.67
CA ALA A 110 -3.01 -4.10 -2.60
C ALA A 110 -3.27 -2.61 -2.87
N SER A 111 -4.53 -2.23 -3.08
CA SER A 111 -4.93 -0.83 -3.28
C SER A 111 -4.52 0.06 -2.10
N TYR A 112 -4.84 -0.35 -0.88
CA TYR A 112 -4.48 0.44 0.31
C TYR A 112 -2.99 0.43 0.60
N LYS A 113 -2.25 -0.62 0.22
CA LYS A 113 -0.79 -0.63 0.31
C LYS A 113 -0.16 0.39 -0.64
N ILE A 114 -0.67 0.49 -1.87
CA ILE A 114 -0.28 1.51 -2.85
C ILE A 114 -0.61 2.93 -2.35
N ILE A 115 -1.82 3.15 -1.83
CA ILE A 115 -2.25 4.44 -1.26
C ILE A 115 -1.37 4.84 -0.07
N TYR A 116 -1.05 3.89 0.81
CA TYR A 116 -0.17 4.13 1.95
C TYR A 116 1.23 4.58 1.50
N GLY A 117 1.83 3.88 0.54
CA GLY A 117 3.13 4.26 -0.02
C GLY A 117 3.11 5.65 -0.67
N ALA A 118 2.07 5.95 -1.47
CA ALA A 118 1.91 7.27 -2.08
C ALA A 118 1.75 8.38 -1.03
N ASN A 119 0.96 8.15 0.03
CA ASN A 119 0.80 9.10 1.12
C ASN A 119 2.11 9.35 1.90
N ALA A 120 2.92 8.29 2.12
CA ALA A 120 4.21 8.43 2.76
C ALA A 120 5.17 9.29 1.92
N ASN A 121 5.21 9.08 0.61
CA ASN A 121 6.01 9.87 -0.31
C ASN A 121 5.55 11.33 -0.36
N ILE A 122 4.24 11.58 -0.54
CA ILE A 122 3.66 12.94 -0.55
C ILE A 122 4.00 13.67 0.76
N GLY A 123 3.86 12.99 1.90
CA GLY A 123 4.17 13.60 3.21
C GLY A 123 5.65 13.85 3.47
N SER A 124 6.56 13.27 2.68
CA SER A 124 8.01 13.44 2.82
C SER A 124 8.60 14.49 1.90
N MET A 125 7.92 14.83 0.81
CA MET A 125 8.40 15.78 -0.21
C MET A 125 7.72 17.15 -0.02
N PRO A 126 8.49 18.24 0.20
CA PRO A 126 7.93 19.59 0.25
C PRO A 126 7.62 20.08 -1.18
N GLU A 127 6.47 20.71 -1.35
CA GLU A 127 6.03 21.31 -2.61
C GLU A 127 6.80 22.59 -2.92
N GLY A 128 7.11 22.82 -4.20
CA GLY A 128 7.71 24.07 -4.70
C GLY A 128 9.20 24.23 -4.44
N VAL A 129 9.91 23.15 -4.07
CA VAL A 129 11.37 23.20 -3.83
C VAL A 129 12.14 23.22 -5.15
N ASP A 130 11.80 22.29 -6.04
CA ASP A 130 12.38 22.19 -7.38
C ASP A 130 11.46 21.37 -8.30
N ALA A 131 11.67 21.51 -9.61
CA ALA A 131 10.83 20.86 -10.62
C ALA A 131 10.89 19.32 -10.57
N ALA A 132 11.99 18.72 -10.13
CA ALA A 132 12.10 17.27 -10.02
C ALA A 132 11.28 16.73 -8.84
N THR A 133 11.33 17.41 -7.70
CA THR A 133 10.51 17.08 -6.53
C THR A 133 9.02 17.26 -6.83
N ASP A 134 8.63 18.34 -7.48
CA ASP A 134 7.24 18.60 -7.86
C ASP A 134 6.73 17.56 -8.87
N HIS A 135 7.59 17.09 -9.77
CA HIS A 135 7.26 15.99 -10.70
C HIS A 135 6.96 14.69 -9.94
N LEU A 136 7.82 14.29 -9.01
CA LEU A 136 7.61 13.11 -8.18
C LEU A 136 6.37 13.23 -7.28
N LEU A 137 6.08 14.41 -6.75
CA LEU A 137 4.83 14.69 -6.05
C LEU A 137 3.62 14.44 -6.96
N GLY A 138 3.64 14.97 -8.18
CA GLY A 138 2.60 14.77 -9.19
C GLY A 138 2.37 13.29 -9.49
N GLU A 139 3.45 12.51 -9.64
CA GLU A 139 3.36 11.05 -9.84
C GLU A 139 2.70 10.35 -8.64
N ASN A 140 3.07 10.68 -7.42
CA ASN A 140 2.47 10.08 -6.22
C ASN A 140 1.01 10.50 -6.03
N TYR A 141 0.62 11.72 -6.38
CA TYR A 141 -0.79 12.12 -6.44
C TYR A 141 -1.56 11.31 -7.49
N PHE A 142 -0.97 11.08 -8.67
CA PHE A 142 -1.56 10.23 -9.71
C PHE A 142 -1.72 8.78 -9.25
N ILE A 143 -0.68 8.16 -8.66
CA ILE A 143 -0.73 6.80 -8.10
C ILE A 143 -1.88 6.67 -7.09
N ARG A 144 -1.99 7.63 -6.16
CA ARG A 144 -3.05 7.65 -5.17
C ARG A 144 -4.44 7.80 -5.80
N ALA A 145 -4.57 8.69 -6.76
CA ALA A 145 -5.84 8.94 -7.45
C ALA A 145 -6.33 7.71 -8.22
N ILE A 146 -5.46 7.03 -8.98
CA ILE A 146 -5.84 5.84 -9.74
C ILE A 146 -6.22 4.67 -8.81
N ALA A 147 -5.52 4.50 -7.69
CA ALA A 147 -5.86 3.47 -6.73
C ALA A 147 -7.25 3.70 -6.09
N HIS A 148 -7.57 4.96 -5.71
CA HIS A 148 -8.90 5.29 -5.22
C HIS A 148 -9.99 5.15 -6.28
N LEU A 149 -9.74 5.59 -7.51
CA LEU A 149 -10.67 5.43 -8.62
C LEU A 149 -10.99 3.95 -8.87
N SER A 150 -9.96 3.11 -8.84
CA SER A 150 -10.14 1.65 -9.03
C SER A 150 -10.94 1.02 -7.89
N LEU A 151 -10.71 1.45 -6.64
CA LEU A 151 -11.54 1.03 -5.50
C LEU A 151 -13.01 1.46 -5.69
N CYS A 152 -13.26 2.68 -6.13
CA CYS A 152 -14.61 3.14 -6.42
C CYS A 152 -15.27 2.30 -7.51
N ASN A 153 -14.56 2.00 -8.60
CA ASN A 153 -15.10 1.22 -9.71
C ASN A 153 -15.44 -0.23 -9.33
N ILE A 154 -14.71 -0.81 -8.38
CA ILE A 154 -14.89 -2.20 -7.96
C ILE A 154 -15.90 -2.33 -6.79
N PHE A 155 -15.86 -1.40 -5.84
CA PHE A 155 -16.58 -1.53 -4.55
C PHE A 155 -17.72 -0.54 -4.34
N ALA A 156 -17.79 0.56 -5.10
CA ALA A 156 -18.92 1.49 -4.97
C ALA A 156 -20.15 0.93 -5.69
N THR A 157 -21.29 1.00 -5.01
CA THR A 157 -22.61 0.64 -5.53
C THR A 157 -23.37 1.90 -5.96
#